data_f5b16e690df1d93e4c408981a16d9b2e
#
_entry.id   f5b16e690df1d93e4c408981a16d9b2e
#
_cell.length_a   1.000
_cell.length_b   1.000
_cell.length_c   1.000
_cell.angle_alpha   90.00
_cell.angle_beta   90.00
_cell.angle_gamma   90.00
#
_symmetry.space_group_name_H-M   'P 1'
#
loop_
_entity.id
_entity.type
_entity.pdbx_description
1 polymer ?
#
loop_
_entity_poly.entity_id
_entity_poly.type
_entity_poly.pdbx_seq_one_letter_code
_entity_poly.pdbx_strand_id
1 'polypeptide(L)'
;MRLLYFGSGAFGLPTLERLADTHDLIAVVTQPDRPAGRKRRLTPTPVTQWAEPRGVETWNCDDVNDADFVEKVRAASPDASVVIAFGQKLSPALIEAMGELAVNLHGSLLPKYRGAAPIQWAMIEGESETGVSVISLAQRMDAGEVYATASTPIDPQETAGELHDRLAALGPEAVERVLSDLEAGTLSPQPQDDSQASRAPKLTKADGTVDFGLDAEAVRRRVHALTPWPACRVALRPAGSDAPLSEPLTLCRVRVVAGASESVEPGTVMDELRVATGTPGRAIELGTVQPPGGKAMPVTDYARGHAEFGPGAKLLPWNPA
;
A
#
# COMPACT_ATOMS: atom_id res chain seq x y z
N MET A 1 19.56 -10.63 20.01
CA MET A 1 19.72 -9.16 20.11
C MET A 1 18.58 -8.54 20.92
N ARG A 2 18.80 -7.39 21.55
CA ARG A 2 17.76 -6.53 22.16
C ARG A 2 17.24 -5.53 21.11
N LEU A 3 15.98 -5.63 20.76
CA LEU A 3 15.43 -4.88 19.65
C LEU A 3 14.32 -3.90 20.08
N LEU A 4 14.27 -2.74 19.43
CA LEU A 4 13.08 -1.89 19.37
C LEU A 4 12.43 -1.99 17.99
N TYR A 5 11.11 -2.10 17.98
CA TYR A 5 10.34 -2.09 16.75
C TYR A 5 9.52 -0.80 16.65
N PHE A 6 9.63 -0.09 15.53
CA PHE A 6 8.87 1.12 15.23
C PHE A 6 7.91 0.84 14.08
N GLY A 7 6.61 0.84 14.35
CA GLY A 7 5.62 0.54 13.31
C GLY A 7 4.20 0.86 13.73
N SER A 8 3.33 1.09 12.74
CA SER A 8 1.91 1.34 13.00
C SER A 8 1.00 0.60 12.03
N GLY A 9 1.50 0.29 10.82
CA GLY A 9 0.76 -0.39 9.75
C GLY A 9 0.81 -1.91 9.82
N ALA A 10 -0.12 -2.57 9.13
CA ALA A 10 -0.17 -4.04 9.04
C ALA A 10 1.00 -4.65 8.26
N PHE A 11 1.64 -3.88 7.37
CA PHE A 11 2.74 -4.34 6.54
C PHE A 11 3.90 -4.95 7.33
N GLY A 12 4.15 -4.42 8.52
CA GLY A 12 5.24 -4.88 9.37
C GLY A 12 4.91 -6.05 10.30
N LEU A 13 3.64 -6.47 10.40
CA LEU A 13 3.24 -7.50 11.38
C LEU A 13 3.94 -8.85 11.21
N PRO A 14 4.12 -9.40 9.99
CA PRO A 14 4.85 -10.66 9.83
C PRO A 14 6.31 -10.54 10.32
N THR A 15 6.96 -9.42 10.04
CA THR A 15 8.33 -9.16 10.52
C THR A 15 8.36 -8.98 12.03
N LEU A 16 7.44 -8.21 12.60
CA LEU A 16 7.33 -8.02 14.05
C LEU A 16 7.13 -9.35 14.78
N GLU A 17 6.25 -10.22 14.29
CA GLU A 17 6.03 -11.55 14.87
C GLU A 17 7.29 -12.39 14.85
N ARG A 18 8.01 -12.41 13.73
CA ARG A 18 9.28 -13.11 13.61
C ARG A 18 10.33 -12.58 14.60
N LEU A 19 10.49 -11.26 14.69
CA LEU A 19 11.44 -10.63 15.60
C LEU A 19 11.15 -10.94 17.08
N ALA A 20 9.87 -10.98 17.46
CA ALA A 20 9.47 -11.34 18.81
C ALA A 20 9.76 -12.80 19.16
N ASP A 21 9.74 -13.70 18.18
CA ASP A 21 10.05 -15.13 18.37
C ASP A 21 11.55 -15.41 18.45
N THR A 22 12.38 -14.57 17.85
CA THR A 22 13.82 -14.85 17.64
C THR A 22 14.75 -13.95 18.45
N HIS A 23 14.25 -12.81 18.94
CA HIS A 23 15.04 -11.81 19.64
C HIS A 23 14.38 -11.34 20.95
N ASP A 24 15.11 -10.59 21.75
CA ASP A 24 14.58 -9.89 22.94
C ASP A 24 13.94 -8.56 22.48
N LEU A 25 12.63 -8.61 22.24
CA LEU A 25 11.87 -7.43 21.82
C LEU A 25 11.56 -6.56 23.04
N ILE A 26 12.34 -5.49 23.23
CA ILE A 26 12.21 -4.57 24.38
C ILE A 26 10.82 -3.91 24.40
N ALA A 27 10.41 -3.34 23.28
CA ALA A 27 9.11 -2.70 23.12
C ALA A 27 8.75 -2.49 21.64
N VAL A 28 7.47 -2.28 21.39
CA VAL A 28 6.98 -1.72 20.12
C VAL A 28 6.65 -0.24 20.29
N VAL A 29 7.15 0.58 19.39
CA VAL A 29 6.83 2.02 19.31
C VAL A 29 5.80 2.21 18.20
N THR A 30 4.66 2.79 18.53
CA THR A 30 3.57 2.96 17.56
C THR A 30 2.86 4.30 17.73
N GLN A 31 2.15 4.74 16.70
CA GLN A 31 1.35 5.95 16.81
C GLN A 31 0.18 5.75 17.79
N PRO A 32 -0.27 6.83 18.44
CA PRO A 32 -1.46 6.78 19.29
C PRO A 32 -2.70 6.37 18.51
N ASP A 33 -3.69 5.86 19.23
CA ASP A 33 -4.99 5.51 18.71
C ASP A 33 -5.63 6.71 18.01
N ARG A 34 -6.22 6.47 16.85
CA ARG A 34 -6.88 7.52 16.06
C ARG A 34 -8.32 7.16 15.74
N PRO A 35 -9.20 8.19 15.64
CA PRO A 35 -10.57 7.96 15.21
C PRO A 35 -10.62 7.34 13.81
N ALA A 36 -11.14 6.12 13.69
CA ALA A 36 -11.26 5.37 12.44
C ALA A 36 -12.72 4.93 12.16
N GLY A 37 -12.97 4.58 10.89
CA GLY A 37 -14.27 4.12 10.41
C GLY A 37 -15.34 5.22 10.39
N ARG A 38 -16.57 4.85 9.96
CA ARG A 38 -17.72 5.78 9.84
C ARG A 38 -18.12 6.41 11.17
N LYS A 39 -17.95 5.69 12.27
CA LYS A 39 -18.35 6.14 13.62
C LYS A 39 -17.23 6.90 14.35
N ARG A 40 -16.07 7.12 13.71
CA ARG A 40 -14.89 7.81 14.29
C ARG A 40 -14.53 7.31 15.70
N ARG A 41 -14.59 6.00 15.92
CA ARG A 41 -14.15 5.40 17.18
C ARG A 41 -12.64 5.39 17.23
N LEU A 42 -12.08 5.69 18.42
CA LEU A 42 -10.67 5.48 18.67
C LEU A 42 -10.34 4.01 18.38
N THR A 43 -9.38 3.80 17.49
CA THR A 43 -9.00 2.48 17.01
C THR A 43 -7.51 2.33 17.20
N PRO A 44 -7.06 1.31 17.92
CA PRO A 44 -5.65 1.00 18.08
C PRO A 44 -5.00 0.69 16.73
N THR A 45 -3.70 0.97 16.64
CA THR A 45 -2.93 0.58 15.45
C THR A 45 -2.88 -0.94 15.32
N PRO A 46 -2.69 -1.51 14.12
CA PRO A 46 -2.44 -2.93 13.96
C PRO A 46 -1.33 -3.48 14.86
N VAL A 47 -0.28 -2.70 15.09
CA VAL A 47 0.83 -3.07 15.99
C VAL A 47 0.38 -3.11 17.45
N THR A 48 -0.40 -2.14 17.93
CA THR A 48 -1.00 -2.17 19.27
C THR A 48 -1.88 -3.41 19.44
N GLN A 49 -2.77 -3.67 18.48
CA GLN A 49 -3.67 -4.84 18.52
C GLN A 49 -2.91 -6.17 18.54
N TRP A 50 -1.72 -6.22 17.93
CA TRP A 50 -0.84 -7.39 17.96
C TRP A 50 -0.11 -7.52 19.30
N ALA A 51 0.40 -6.41 19.88
CA ALA A 51 1.25 -6.38 21.06
C ALA A 51 0.50 -6.62 22.37
N GLU A 52 -0.65 -5.95 22.57
CA GLU A 52 -1.40 -6.00 23.82
C GLU A 52 -1.78 -7.42 24.28
N PRO A 53 -2.36 -8.31 23.45
CA PRO A 53 -2.71 -9.66 23.87
C PRO A 53 -1.49 -10.54 24.19
N ARG A 54 -0.30 -10.16 23.71
CA ARG A 54 0.98 -10.87 23.90
C ARG A 54 1.77 -10.36 25.09
N GLY A 55 1.28 -9.28 25.74
CA GLY A 55 1.98 -8.64 26.86
C GLY A 55 3.28 -7.94 26.44
N VAL A 56 3.45 -7.62 25.16
CA VAL A 56 4.60 -6.87 24.66
C VAL A 56 4.45 -5.40 25.04
N GLU A 57 5.51 -4.82 25.62
CA GLU A 57 5.51 -3.42 26.03
C GLU A 57 5.26 -2.51 24.81
N THR A 58 4.30 -1.59 24.94
CA THR A 58 3.91 -0.69 23.86
C THR A 58 4.14 0.77 24.27
N TRP A 59 4.91 1.50 23.46
CA TRP A 59 5.18 2.93 23.64
C TRP A 59 4.40 3.73 22.60
N ASN A 60 3.30 4.33 23.06
CA ASN A 60 2.52 5.26 22.22
C ASN A 60 3.10 6.66 22.37
N CYS A 61 3.46 7.30 21.26
CA CYS A 61 4.08 8.62 21.27
C CYS A 61 3.54 9.49 20.14
N ASP A 62 3.08 10.70 20.48
CA ASP A 62 2.59 11.69 19.51
C ASP A 62 3.74 12.30 18.69
N ASP A 63 4.89 12.55 19.33
CA ASP A 63 6.13 13.01 18.69
C ASP A 63 7.33 12.23 19.25
N VAL A 64 7.84 11.29 18.45
CA VAL A 64 9.00 10.47 18.82
C VAL A 64 10.33 11.27 18.86
N ASN A 65 10.33 12.51 18.42
CA ASN A 65 11.48 13.37 18.44
C ASN A 65 11.55 14.24 19.71
N ASP A 66 10.56 14.12 20.60
CA ASP A 66 10.61 14.74 21.90
C ASP A 66 11.82 14.26 22.70
N ALA A 67 12.46 15.19 23.44
CA ALA A 67 13.72 14.92 24.14
C ALA A 67 13.58 13.80 25.18
N ASP A 68 12.46 13.76 25.91
CA ASP A 68 12.19 12.73 26.94
C ASP A 68 12.00 11.36 26.28
N PHE A 69 11.37 11.31 25.09
CA PHE A 69 11.21 10.07 24.35
C PHE A 69 12.56 9.58 23.78
N VAL A 70 13.37 10.47 23.23
CA VAL A 70 14.73 10.11 22.75
C VAL A 70 15.58 9.56 23.90
N GLU A 71 15.48 10.17 25.09
CA GLU A 71 16.20 9.68 26.27
C GLU A 71 15.66 8.32 26.75
N LYS A 72 14.35 8.09 26.66
CA LYS A 72 13.75 6.78 26.94
C LYS A 72 14.30 5.69 26.00
N VAL A 73 14.44 5.99 24.70
CA VAL A 73 15.03 5.07 23.71
C VAL A 73 16.48 4.80 24.04
N ARG A 74 17.26 5.83 24.36
CA ARG A 74 18.68 5.71 24.75
C ARG A 74 18.86 4.87 26.02
N ALA A 75 18.02 5.11 27.02
CA ALA A 75 18.05 4.36 28.29
C ALA A 75 17.68 2.87 28.12
N ALA A 76 16.85 2.56 27.14
CA ALA A 76 16.51 1.18 26.78
C ALA A 76 17.70 0.42 26.19
N SER A 77 18.68 1.13 25.64
CA SER A 77 19.93 0.58 25.10
C SER A 77 19.68 -0.62 24.16
N PRO A 78 18.96 -0.44 23.05
CA PRO A 78 18.77 -1.50 22.07
C PRO A 78 20.08 -1.79 21.33
N ASP A 79 20.27 -3.04 20.91
CA ASP A 79 21.36 -3.40 19.99
C ASP A 79 21.07 -2.88 18.58
N ALA A 80 19.80 -3.03 18.15
CA ALA A 80 19.33 -2.51 16.86
C ALA A 80 17.85 -2.14 16.93
N SER A 81 17.39 -1.40 15.90
CA SER A 81 15.98 -1.01 15.76
C SER A 81 15.47 -1.23 14.34
N VAL A 82 14.23 -1.70 14.24
CA VAL A 82 13.56 -1.97 12.97
C VAL A 82 12.35 -1.08 12.80
N VAL A 83 12.30 -0.33 11.71
CA VAL A 83 11.23 0.63 11.39
C VAL A 83 10.42 0.12 10.20
N ILE A 84 9.11 -0.05 10.34
CA ILE A 84 8.24 -0.52 9.24
C ILE A 84 6.91 0.23 9.29
N ALA A 85 6.60 1.01 8.24
CA ALA A 85 5.32 1.71 8.10
C ALA A 85 4.93 2.50 9.37
N PHE A 86 5.87 3.23 9.96
CA PHE A 86 5.70 3.93 11.24
C PHE A 86 4.91 5.23 11.11
N GLY A 87 5.21 6.01 10.06
CA GLY A 87 4.45 7.21 9.71
C GLY A 87 4.86 8.51 10.43
N GLN A 88 5.96 8.51 11.18
CA GLN A 88 6.61 9.72 11.67
C GLN A 88 8.03 9.83 11.11
N LYS A 89 8.51 11.06 10.94
CA LYS A 89 9.89 11.32 10.57
C LYS A 89 10.76 11.17 11.84
N LEU A 90 11.89 10.50 11.71
CA LEU A 90 12.84 10.29 12.80
C LEU A 90 13.94 11.34 12.73
N SER A 91 14.23 11.97 13.84
CA SER A 91 15.34 12.95 13.96
C SER A 91 16.70 12.23 14.03
N PRO A 92 17.79 12.91 13.68
CA PRO A 92 19.13 12.34 13.84
C PRO A 92 19.42 11.89 15.27
N ALA A 93 18.96 12.67 16.27
CA ALA A 93 19.16 12.33 17.69
C ALA A 93 18.43 11.04 18.10
N LEU A 94 17.22 10.82 17.55
CA LEU A 94 16.50 9.56 17.78
C LEU A 94 17.20 8.41 17.08
N ILE A 95 17.60 8.56 15.82
CA ILE A 95 18.30 7.51 15.06
C ILE A 95 19.59 7.09 15.78
N GLU A 96 20.35 8.04 16.32
CA GLU A 96 21.56 7.74 17.11
C GLU A 96 21.24 6.96 18.39
N ALA A 97 20.06 7.16 19.00
CA ALA A 97 19.64 6.44 20.20
C ALA A 97 19.10 5.03 19.92
N MET A 98 18.84 4.68 18.63
CA MET A 98 18.17 3.43 18.22
C MET A 98 19.10 2.21 18.16
N GLY A 99 20.33 2.28 18.68
CA GLY A 99 21.30 1.18 18.69
C GLY A 99 22.37 1.30 17.62
N GLU A 100 23.16 0.25 17.46
CA GLU A 100 24.24 0.20 16.47
C GLU A 100 23.72 0.28 15.04
N LEU A 101 22.53 -0.32 14.79
CA LEU A 101 21.88 -0.33 13.49
C LEU A 101 20.40 0.02 13.61
N ALA A 102 19.97 1.02 12.86
CA ALA A 102 18.56 1.33 12.67
C ALA A 102 18.19 1.16 11.19
N VAL A 103 17.29 0.22 10.89
CA VAL A 103 16.88 -0.09 9.52
C VAL A 103 15.40 0.17 9.27
N ASN A 104 15.07 0.44 8.00
CA ASN A 104 13.70 0.48 7.52
C ASN A 104 13.45 -0.61 6.48
N LEU A 105 12.32 -1.31 6.59
CA LEU A 105 11.81 -2.18 5.55
C LEU A 105 10.88 -1.39 4.64
N HIS A 106 11.31 -1.18 3.40
CA HIS A 106 10.58 -0.43 2.38
C HIS A 106 9.96 -1.36 1.35
N GLY A 107 8.70 -1.08 0.93
CA GLY A 107 7.90 -1.93 0.04
C GLY A 107 8.18 -1.69 -1.46
N SER A 108 9.43 -1.54 -1.86
CA SER A 108 9.86 -1.55 -3.25
C SER A 108 11.31 -2.00 -3.39
N LEU A 109 11.75 -2.25 -4.62
CA LEU A 109 13.16 -2.41 -4.98
C LEU A 109 13.80 -1.03 -5.18
N LEU A 110 14.37 -0.49 -4.11
CA LEU A 110 15.05 0.80 -4.14
C LEU A 110 16.26 0.75 -5.10
N PRO A 111 16.56 1.88 -5.80
CA PRO A 111 16.11 3.26 -5.54
C PRO A 111 14.78 3.65 -6.15
N LYS A 112 14.06 2.75 -6.82
CA LYS A 112 12.74 3.05 -7.38
C LYS A 112 11.68 3.17 -6.28
N TYR A 113 10.71 4.08 -6.50
CA TYR A 113 9.52 4.26 -5.63
C TYR A 113 9.83 4.65 -4.19
N ARG A 114 10.77 5.59 -3.97
CA ARG A 114 10.96 6.24 -2.67
C ARG A 114 9.69 7.01 -2.28
N GLY A 115 9.16 6.81 -1.07
CA GLY A 115 8.00 7.53 -0.57
C GLY A 115 6.92 6.65 0.07
N ALA A 116 5.70 7.20 0.16
CA ALA A 116 4.67 6.69 1.04
C ALA A 116 3.78 5.59 0.41
N ALA A 117 3.80 5.38 -0.91
CA ALA A 117 2.92 4.44 -1.61
C ALA A 117 3.65 3.61 -2.68
N PRO A 118 4.80 2.98 -2.36
CA PRO A 118 5.64 2.30 -3.34
C PRO A 118 4.92 1.17 -4.08
N ILE A 119 4.11 0.38 -3.39
CA ILE A 119 3.37 -0.76 -3.94
C ILE A 119 2.40 -0.30 -5.04
N GLN A 120 1.58 0.70 -4.71
CA GLN A 120 0.58 1.22 -5.64
C GLN A 120 1.24 1.84 -6.88
N TRP A 121 2.29 2.63 -6.70
CA TRP A 121 2.97 3.27 -7.82
C TRP A 121 3.69 2.28 -8.73
N ALA A 122 4.32 1.24 -8.19
CA ALA A 122 4.90 0.18 -9.01
C ALA A 122 3.85 -0.50 -9.91
N MET A 123 2.65 -0.77 -9.37
CA MET A 123 1.55 -1.34 -10.15
C MET A 123 0.97 -0.36 -11.17
N ILE A 124 0.80 0.92 -10.84
CA ILE A 124 0.28 1.95 -11.76
C ILE A 124 1.23 2.10 -12.96
N GLU A 125 2.52 2.20 -12.70
CA GLU A 125 3.56 2.34 -13.74
C GLU A 125 3.74 1.06 -14.56
N GLY A 126 3.20 -0.07 -14.11
CA GLY A 126 3.19 -1.32 -14.86
C GLY A 126 4.49 -2.11 -14.75
N GLU A 127 5.17 -2.02 -13.63
CA GLU A 127 6.31 -2.88 -13.35
C GLU A 127 5.86 -4.35 -13.37
N SER A 128 6.73 -5.20 -13.90
CA SER A 128 6.50 -6.66 -13.90
C SER A 128 7.03 -7.35 -12.65
N GLU A 129 7.87 -6.66 -11.89
CA GLU A 129 8.51 -7.13 -10.66
C GLU A 129 8.58 -5.99 -9.64
N THR A 130 8.47 -6.33 -8.38
CA THR A 130 8.71 -5.44 -7.24
C THR A 130 9.33 -6.25 -6.09
N GLY A 131 9.41 -5.67 -4.90
CA GLY A 131 10.00 -6.37 -3.76
C GLY A 131 10.01 -5.53 -2.50
N VAL A 132 10.87 -5.93 -1.58
CA VAL A 132 11.18 -5.16 -0.38
C VAL A 132 12.68 -4.85 -0.33
N SER A 133 13.02 -3.72 0.28
CA SER A 133 14.40 -3.33 0.54
C SER A 133 14.58 -3.00 2.02
N VAL A 134 15.60 -3.58 2.65
CA VAL A 134 16.03 -3.21 4.00
C VAL A 134 17.15 -2.19 3.85
N ILE A 135 16.93 -0.99 4.39
CA ILE A 135 17.83 0.16 4.21
C ILE A 135 18.20 0.79 5.55
N SER A 136 19.34 1.49 5.61
CA SER A 136 19.66 2.38 6.71
C SER A 136 18.70 3.58 6.73
N LEU A 137 18.45 4.13 7.91
CA LEU A 137 17.74 5.39 8.05
C LEU A 137 18.64 6.55 7.59
N ALA A 138 18.08 7.49 6.82
CA ALA A 138 18.80 8.65 6.27
C ALA A 138 17.97 9.92 6.39
N GLN A 139 18.63 11.09 6.30
CA GLN A 139 17.94 12.39 6.34
C GLN A 139 16.95 12.56 5.16
N ARG A 140 17.34 12.08 3.97
CA ARG A 140 16.46 12.02 2.81
C ARG A 140 15.64 10.73 2.88
N MET A 141 14.33 10.88 2.73
CA MET A 141 13.38 9.76 2.78
C MET A 141 13.80 8.64 1.83
N ASP A 142 13.90 7.43 2.36
CA ASP A 142 14.19 6.17 1.67
C ASP A 142 15.47 6.18 0.81
N ALA A 143 16.43 7.06 1.14
CA ALA A 143 17.70 7.21 0.42
C ALA A 143 18.91 6.61 1.17
N GLY A 144 18.67 5.82 2.21
CA GLY A 144 19.72 5.10 2.94
C GLY A 144 20.38 4.00 2.11
N GLU A 145 21.50 3.49 2.58
CA GLU A 145 22.17 2.35 1.94
C GLU A 145 21.33 1.09 2.05
N VAL A 146 21.36 0.26 1.01
CA VAL A 146 20.61 -1.00 0.94
C VAL A 146 21.44 -2.13 1.50
N TYR A 147 20.91 -2.82 2.52
CA TYR A 147 21.53 -3.99 3.13
C TYR A 147 21.04 -5.30 2.52
N ALA A 148 19.74 -5.39 2.23
CA ALA A 148 19.14 -6.58 1.61
C ALA A 148 17.95 -6.20 0.74
N THR A 149 17.67 -7.03 -0.25
CA THR A 149 16.45 -6.96 -1.08
C THR A 149 15.87 -8.34 -1.26
N ALA A 150 14.54 -8.40 -1.42
CA ALA A 150 13.86 -9.61 -1.87
C ALA A 150 12.83 -9.21 -2.93
N SER A 151 12.88 -9.84 -4.10
CA SER A 151 12.02 -9.51 -5.24
C SER A 151 10.92 -10.54 -5.46
N THR A 152 9.86 -10.13 -6.15
CA THR A 152 8.73 -10.98 -6.53
C THR A 152 8.06 -10.41 -7.78
N PRO A 153 7.60 -11.25 -8.72
CA PRO A 153 6.81 -10.76 -9.85
C PRO A 153 5.48 -10.17 -9.38
N ILE A 154 4.95 -9.20 -10.15
CA ILE A 154 3.60 -8.65 -9.96
C ILE A 154 2.63 -9.43 -10.85
N ASP A 155 1.63 -10.09 -10.24
CA ASP A 155 0.57 -10.76 -11.01
C ASP A 155 -0.38 -9.69 -11.60
N PRO A 156 -0.63 -9.71 -12.92
CA PRO A 156 -1.57 -8.79 -13.54
C PRO A 156 -2.99 -8.83 -12.97
N GLN A 157 -3.38 -9.91 -12.29
CA GLN A 157 -4.71 -10.06 -11.71
C GLN A 157 -4.78 -9.69 -10.22
N GLU A 158 -3.64 -9.50 -9.55
CA GLU A 158 -3.64 -9.13 -8.14
C GLU A 158 -3.96 -7.64 -7.92
N THR A 159 -4.51 -7.34 -6.74
CA THR A 159 -4.72 -5.99 -6.25
C THR A 159 -3.54 -5.54 -5.38
N ALA A 160 -3.42 -4.23 -5.14
CA ALA A 160 -2.39 -3.73 -4.23
C ALA A 160 -2.54 -4.25 -2.80
N GLY A 161 -3.75 -4.61 -2.36
CA GLY A 161 -3.95 -5.26 -1.06
C GLY A 161 -3.33 -6.66 -1.03
N GLU A 162 -3.52 -7.46 -2.06
CA GLU A 162 -2.94 -8.80 -2.18
C GLU A 162 -1.41 -8.74 -2.32
N LEU A 163 -0.90 -7.83 -3.15
CA LEU A 163 0.54 -7.60 -3.29
C LEU A 163 1.17 -7.10 -1.99
N HIS A 164 0.48 -6.21 -1.24
CA HIS A 164 0.91 -5.74 0.08
C HIS A 164 1.15 -6.92 1.04
N ASP A 165 0.18 -7.84 1.14
CA ASP A 165 0.27 -8.98 2.05
C ASP A 165 1.42 -9.93 1.63
N ARG A 166 1.60 -10.12 0.33
CA ARG A 166 2.66 -10.94 -0.23
C ARG A 166 4.05 -10.32 -0.02
N LEU A 167 4.20 -9.00 -0.17
CA LEU A 167 5.43 -8.27 0.12
C LEU A 167 5.73 -8.24 1.63
N ALA A 168 4.71 -8.08 2.47
CA ALA A 168 4.86 -8.15 3.92
C ALA A 168 5.47 -9.50 4.36
N ALA A 169 5.11 -10.60 3.68
CA ALA A 169 5.64 -11.93 3.97
C ALA A 169 7.12 -12.11 3.56
N LEU A 170 7.69 -11.25 2.72
CA LEU A 170 9.13 -11.25 2.41
C LEU A 170 9.97 -10.54 3.47
N GLY A 171 9.35 -9.68 4.26
CA GLY A 171 10.02 -8.85 5.26
C GLY A 171 10.79 -9.63 6.32
N PRO A 172 10.23 -10.69 6.93
CA PRO A 172 10.89 -11.44 7.99
C PRO A 172 12.29 -11.93 7.60
N GLU A 173 12.40 -12.63 6.48
CA GLU A 173 13.69 -13.19 6.03
C GLU A 173 14.69 -12.08 5.65
N ALA A 174 14.22 -11.02 5.00
CA ALA A 174 15.08 -9.92 4.59
C ALA A 174 15.66 -9.15 5.80
N VAL A 175 14.84 -8.91 6.84
CA VAL A 175 15.29 -8.22 8.07
C VAL A 175 16.18 -9.11 8.90
N GLU A 176 15.81 -10.38 9.12
CA GLU A 176 16.61 -11.36 9.89
C GLU A 176 18.01 -11.52 9.30
N ARG A 177 18.12 -11.57 7.97
CA ARG A 177 19.42 -11.62 7.30
C ARG A 177 20.30 -10.44 7.69
N VAL A 178 19.76 -9.21 7.67
CA VAL A 178 20.52 -8.00 8.02
C VAL A 178 20.93 -8.00 9.49
N LEU A 179 20.05 -8.45 10.40
CA LEU A 179 20.39 -8.57 11.82
C LEU A 179 21.45 -9.64 12.07
N SER A 180 21.38 -10.76 11.37
CA SER A 180 22.42 -11.82 11.44
C SER A 180 23.77 -11.34 10.90
N ASP A 181 23.76 -10.57 9.82
CA ASP A 181 24.98 -9.97 9.24
C ASP A 181 25.59 -8.93 10.20
N LEU A 182 24.75 -8.19 10.96
CA LEU A 182 25.20 -7.29 12.02
C LEU A 182 25.92 -8.08 13.13
N GLU A 183 25.29 -9.12 13.68
CA GLU A 183 25.87 -9.95 14.73
C GLU A 183 27.20 -10.62 14.30
N ALA A 184 27.29 -10.98 13.02
CA ALA A 184 28.50 -11.59 12.46
C ALA A 184 29.59 -10.56 12.08
N GLY A 185 29.28 -9.26 12.10
CA GLY A 185 30.19 -8.20 11.63
C GLY A 185 30.44 -8.25 10.12
N THR A 186 29.49 -8.77 9.34
CA THR A 186 29.59 -8.98 7.88
C THR A 186 28.68 -8.08 7.06
N LEU A 187 28.10 -7.03 7.66
CA LEU A 187 27.27 -6.06 6.96
C LEU A 187 27.98 -5.50 5.73
N SER A 188 27.28 -5.49 4.60
CA SER A 188 27.80 -4.97 3.33
C SER A 188 26.78 -4.04 2.67
N PRO A 189 26.60 -2.81 3.21
CA PRO A 189 25.65 -1.85 2.67
C PRO A 189 26.05 -1.39 1.27
N GLN A 190 25.06 -1.23 0.39
CA GLN A 190 25.24 -0.75 -0.96
C GLN A 190 24.61 0.64 -1.12
N PRO A 191 25.37 1.65 -1.58
CA PRO A 191 24.79 2.95 -1.86
C PRO A 191 23.75 2.88 -2.99
N GLN A 192 22.69 3.65 -2.88
CA GLN A 192 21.69 3.74 -3.93
C GLN A 192 22.17 4.63 -5.08
N ASP A 193 21.91 4.25 -6.33
CA ASP A 193 22.11 5.08 -7.51
C ASP A 193 20.95 6.09 -7.65
N ASP A 194 21.19 7.34 -7.25
CA ASP A 194 20.20 8.41 -7.32
C ASP A 194 19.70 8.72 -8.74
N SER A 195 20.44 8.36 -9.78
CA SER A 195 20.02 8.55 -11.18
C SER A 195 18.85 7.64 -11.58
N GLN A 196 18.67 6.52 -10.88
CA GLN A 196 17.57 5.57 -11.09
C GLN A 196 16.42 5.77 -10.11
N ALA A 197 16.52 6.74 -9.22
CA ALA A 197 15.51 6.96 -8.20
C ALA A 197 14.21 7.50 -8.79
N SER A 198 13.08 6.90 -8.41
CA SER A 198 11.74 7.42 -8.68
C SER A 198 10.97 7.68 -7.38
N ARG A 199 9.88 8.45 -7.48
CA ARG A 199 9.08 8.85 -6.32
C ARG A 199 7.76 8.10 -6.28
N ALA A 200 7.31 7.77 -5.08
CA ALA A 200 6.01 7.19 -4.78
C ALA A 200 5.26 8.09 -3.77
N PRO A 201 4.69 9.22 -4.21
CA PRO A 201 4.01 10.16 -3.32
C PRO A 201 2.82 9.50 -2.64
N LYS A 202 2.44 10.05 -1.48
CA LYS A 202 1.27 9.61 -0.74
C LYS A 202 0.02 9.79 -1.61
N LEU A 203 -0.77 8.72 -1.72
CA LEU A 203 -2.06 8.76 -2.38
C LEU A 203 -3.12 9.45 -1.51
N THR A 204 -4.12 10.00 -2.17
CA THR A 204 -5.28 10.66 -1.57
C THR A 204 -6.57 10.08 -2.14
N LYS A 205 -7.71 10.44 -1.61
CA LYS A 205 -9.01 10.05 -2.18
C LYS A 205 -9.22 10.58 -3.61
N ALA A 206 -8.60 11.71 -3.94
CA ALA A 206 -8.69 12.30 -5.28
C ALA A 206 -7.98 11.45 -6.35
N ASP A 207 -6.99 10.65 -5.94
CA ASP A 207 -6.31 9.73 -6.85
C ASP A 207 -7.19 8.54 -7.27
N GLY A 208 -8.31 8.29 -6.59
CA GLY A 208 -9.26 7.22 -6.85
C GLY A 208 -10.16 7.44 -8.07
N THR A 209 -9.70 8.15 -9.09
CA THR A 209 -10.42 8.38 -10.36
C THR A 209 -9.95 7.40 -11.43
N VAL A 210 -10.86 7.04 -12.35
CA VAL A 210 -10.58 6.21 -13.52
C VAL A 210 -10.92 6.99 -14.79
N ASP A 211 -9.97 7.09 -15.70
CA ASP A 211 -10.17 7.60 -17.03
C ASP A 211 -10.21 6.43 -18.04
N PHE A 212 -11.39 6.11 -18.55
CA PHE A 212 -11.55 5.07 -19.56
C PHE A 212 -11.03 5.47 -20.95
N GLY A 213 -10.69 6.73 -21.16
CA GLY A 213 -10.00 7.20 -22.37
C GLY A 213 -8.57 6.70 -22.50
N LEU A 214 -7.99 6.19 -21.43
CA LEU A 214 -6.68 5.54 -21.42
C LEU A 214 -6.74 4.14 -22.04
N ASP A 215 -5.56 3.52 -22.25
CA ASP A 215 -5.51 2.15 -22.70
C ASP A 215 -6.04 1.17 -21.63
N ALA A 216 -6.53 0.01 -22.09
CA ALA A 216 -7.20 -0.97 -21.24
C ALA A 216 -6.27 -1.50 -20.12
N GLU A 217 -4.97 -1.65 -20.37
CA GLU A 217 -4.01 -2.09 -19.36
C GLU A 217 -3.76 -0.99 -18.31
N ALA A 218 -3.69 0.28 -18.73
CA ALA A 218 -3.57 1.39 -17.79
C ALA A 218 -4.81 1.50 -16.87
N VAL A 219 -6.01 1.32 -17.43
CA VAL A 219 -7.25 1.27 -16.65
C VAL A 219 -7.21 0.10 -15.65
N ARG A 220 -6.85 -1.10 -16.10
CA ARG A 220 -6.74 -2.28 -15.22
C ARG A 220 -5.73 -2.05 -14.10
N ARG A 221 -4.50 -1.64 -14.45
CA ARG A 221 -3.45 -1.36 -13.46
C ARG A 221 -3.92 -0.37 -12.42
N ARG A 222 -4.58 0.72 -12.83
CA ARG A 222 -5.07 1.73 -11.92
C ARG A 222 -6.14 1.21 -10.96
N VAL A 223 -7.12 0.44 -11.45
CA VAL A 223 -8.14 -0.17 -10.59
C VAL A 223 -7.52 -1.10 -9.57
N HIS A 224 -6.62 -1.99 -9.99
CA HIS A 224 -5.98 -2.96 -9.10
C HIS A 224 -5.01 -2.29 -8.11
N ALA A 225 -4.18 -1.36 -8.57
CA ALA A 225 -3.23 -0.64 -7.74
C ALA A 225 -3.90 0.21 -6.65
N LEU A 226 -5.10 0.71 -6.89
CA LEU A 226 -5.82 1.52 -5.93
C LEU A 226 -6.83 0.74 -5.07
N THR A 227 -6.91 -0.59 -5.24
CA THR A 227 -7.74 -1.47 -4.43
C THR A 227 -6.92 -2.08 -3.29
N PRO A 228 -7.34 -1.99 -2.02
CA PRO A 228 -8.63 -1.47 -1.52
C PRO A 228 -8.68 0.05 -1.28
N TRP A 229 -7.56 0.74 -1.29
CA TRP A 229 -7.49 2.17 -0.99
C TRP A 229 -6.53 2.90 -1.95
N PRO A 230 -6.90 4.11 -2.42
CA PRO A 230 -8.08 4.91 -2.14
C PRO A 230 -9.36 4.41 -2.81
N ALA A 231 -9.31 3.34 -3.59
CA ALA A 231 -10.33 2.71 -4.41
C ALA A 231 -10.76 3.55 -5.63
N CYS A 232 -10.97 2.90 -6.75
CA CYS A 232 -11.44 3.55 -7.98
C CYS A 232 -12.95 3.68 -7.98
N ARG A 233 -13.44 4.92 -8.00
CA ARG A 233 -14.87 5.23 -8.02
C ARG A 233 -15.30 5.81 -9.35
N VAL A 234 -16.46 5.41 -9.79
CA VAL A 234 -17.09 5.87 -11.04
C VAL A 234 -18.52 6.31 -10.79
N ALA A 235 -18.96 7.33 -11.51
CA ALA A 235 -20.38 7.70 -11.58
C ALA A 235 -21.04 6.87 -12.68
N LEU A 236 -22.18 6.25 -12.40
CA LEU A 236 -23.00 5.54 -13.38
C LEU A 236 -24.00 6.53 -14.00
N ARG A 237 -23.95 6.72 -15.31
CA ARG A 237 -24.98 7.39 -16.08
C ARG A 237 -25.80 6.32 -16.83
N PRO A 238 -27.09 6.14 -16.52
CA PRO A 238 -27.94 5.18 -17.21
C PRO A 238 -28.07 5.48 -18.73
N ALA A 239 -28.34 4.45 -19.51
CA ALA A 239 -28.59 4.63 -20.94
C ALA A 239 -29.78 5.56 -21.17
N GLY A 240 -29.63 6.55 -22.09
CA GLY A 240 -30.66 7.53 -22.37
C GLY A 240 -30.86 8.61 -21.29
N SER A 241 -30.03 8.66 -20.26
CA SER A 241 -30.06 9.72 -19.24
C SER A 241 -28.97 10.75 -19.51
N ASP A 242 -29.30 12.02 -19.25
CA ASP A 242 -28.34 13.14 -19.34
C ASP A 242 -27.52 13.32 -18.06
N ALA A 243 -27.96 12.72 -16.93
CA ALA A 243 -27.31 12.89 -15.64
C ALA A 243 -26.84 11.54 -15.05
N PRO A 244 -25.66 11.51 -14.38
CA PRO A 244 -25.23 10.35 -13.64
C PRO A 244 -26.03 10.19 -12.34
N LEU A 245 -26.01 8.96 -11.77
CA LEU A 245 -26.53 8.70 -10.44
C LEU A 245 -25.70 9.45 -9.39
N SER A 246 -26.35 9.81 -8.29
CA SER A 246 -25.74 10.61 -7.20
C SER A 246 -24.70 9.86 -6.36
N GLU A 247 -24.68 8.54 -6.42
CA GLU A 247 -23.80 7.69 -5.62
C GLU A 247 -22.82 6.94 -6.51
N PRO A 248 -21.52 6.87 -6.11
CA PRO A 248 -20.51 6.24 -6.93
C PRO A 248 -20.53 4.72 -6.77
N LEU A 249 -20.25 4.02 -7.86
CA LEU A 249 -19.87 2.60 -7.84
C LEU A 249 -18.35 2.49 -7.70
N THR A 250 -17.87 1.60 -6.82
CA THR A 250 -16.45 1.30 -6.68
C THR A 250 -16.09 0.10 -7.55
N LEU A 251 -15.05 0.23 -8.37
CA LEU A 251 -14.46 -0.87 -9.13
C LEU A 251 -13.38 -1.52 -8.27
N CYS A 252 -13.47 -2.84 -8.06
CA CYS A 252 -12.52 -3.57 -7.21
C CYS A 252 -11.63 -4.51 -8.03
N ARG A 253 -12.19 -5.17 -9.05
CA ARG A 253 -11.44 -6.10 -9.90
C ARG A 253 -11.96 -6.05 -11.32
N VAL A 254 -11.04 -5.98 -12.26
CA VAL A 254 -11.33 -5.88 -13.69
C VAL A 254 -10.34 -6.72 -14.50
N ARG A 255 -10.70 -7.06 -15.73
CA ARG A 255 -9.84 -7.81 -16.64
C ARG A 255 -9.84 -7.17 -18.01
N VAL A 256 -8.68 -7.12 -18.66
CA VAL A 256 -8.60 -6.73 -20.07
C VAL A 256 -9.04 -7.88 -20.95
N VAL A 257 -9.95 -7.61 -21.88
CA VAL A 257 -10.49 -8.57 -22.83
C VAL A 257 -10.47 -8.03 -24.25
N ALA A 258 -10.54 -8.91 -25.24
CA ALA A 258 -10.75 -8.51 -26.63
C ALA A 258 -12.22 -8.10 -26.85
N GLY A 259 -12.48 -7.27 -27.87
CA GLY A 259 -13.82 -7.08 -28.40
C GLY A 259 -14.50 -5.73 -28.19
N ALA A 260 -13.74 -4.61 -28.02
CA ALA A 260 -14.35 -3.29 -28.20
C ALA A 260 -14.40 -2.93 -29.69
N SER A 261 -15.58 -2.49 -30.19
CA SER A 261 -15.67 -1.83 -31.51
C SER A 261 -14.97 -0.47 -31.44
N GLU A 262 -14.22 -0.09 -32.46
CA GLU A 262 -13.54 1.22 -32.58
C GLU A 262 -14.50 2.42 -32.50
N SER A 263 -15.79 2.18 -32.66
CA SER A 263 -16.83 3.22 -32.68
C SER A 263 -17.52 3.48 -31.34
N VAL A 264 -17.17 2.72 -30.29
CA VAL A 264 -17.81 2.87 -28.97
C VAL A 264 -17.02 3.85 -28.12
N GLU A 265 -17.70 4.86 -27.61
CA GLU A 265 -17.10 5.89 -26.76
C GLU A 265 -16.56 5.28 -25.44
N PRO A 266 -15.32 5.62 -25.01
CA PRO A 266 -14.75 5.13 -23.77
C PRO A 266 -15.67 5.35 -22.55
N GLY A 267 -15.72 4.37 -21.64
CA GLY A 267 -16.59 4.36 -20.47
C GLY A 267 -17.98 3.79 -20.73
N THR A 268 -18.35 3.52 -22.00
CA THR A 268 -19.65 2.92 -22.32
C THR A 268 -19.68 1.44 -21.93
N VAL A 269 -20.70 1.04 -21.18
CA VAL A 269 -21.00 -0.35 -20.86
C VAL A 269 -21.58 -1.03 -22.10
N MET A 270 -20.95 -2.11 -22.51
CA MET A 270 -21.34 -2.95 -23.65
C MET A 270 -21.97 -4.26 -23.17
N ASP A 271 -22.28 -5.15 -24.09
CA ASP A 271 -22.73 -6.51 -23.77
C ASP A 271 -21.70 -7.24 -22.89
N GLU A 272 -22.17 -8.21 -22.12
CA GLU A 272 -21.37 -9.00 -21.17
C GLU A 272 -20.68 -8.14 -20.10
N LEU A 273 -21.25 -6.96 -19.76
CA LEU A 273 -20.73 -6.02 -18.75
C LEU A 273 -19.27 -5.60 -19.00
N ARG A 274 -18.90 -5.50 -20.27
CA ARG A 274 -17.63 -4.92 -20.73
C ARG A 274 -17.73 -3.42 -20.82
N VAL A 275 -16.64 -2.73 -20.61
CA VAL A 275 -16.56 -1.27 -20.69
C VAL A 275 -15.53 -0.88 -21.74
N ALA A 276 -15.94 -0.04 -22.68
CA ALA A 276 -15.07 0.47 -23.73
C ALA A 276 -13.94 1.33 -23.14
N THR A 277 -12.74 1.22 -23.71
CA THR A 277 -11.54 2.00 -23.35
C THR A 277 -10.99 2.74 -24.56
N GLY A 278 -9.96 3.56 -24.35
CA GLY A 278 -9.25 4.24 -25.44
C GLY A 278 -8.44 3.30 -26.35
N THR A 279 -8.36 1.99 -26.05
CA THR A 279 -7.66 1.02 -26.88
C THR A 279 -8.60 0.38 -27.89
N PRO A 280 -8.46 0.60 -29.21
CA PRO A 280 -9.22 -0.11 -30.22
C PRO A 280 -9.08 -1.63 -30.08
N GLY A 281 -10.19 -2.35 -30.22
CA GLY A 281 -10.23 -3.82 -30.14
C GLY A 281 -10.03 -4.43 -28.75
N ARG A 282 -9.95 -3.61 -27.68
CA ARG A 282 -9.86 -4.06 -26.29
C ARG A 282 -10.88 -3.37 -25.41
N ALA A 283 -11.29 -4.06 -24.35
CA ALA A 283 -12.23 -3.57 -23.35
C ALA A 283 -11.81 -4.02 -21.94
N ILE A 284 -12.44 -3.42 -20.94
CA ILE A 284 -12.38 -3.87 -19.56
C ILE A 284 -13.64 -4.68 -19.27
N GLU A 285 -13.47 -5.95 -18.89
CA GLU A 285 -14.52 -6.74 -18.26
C GLU A 285 -14.53 -6.45 -16.77
N LEU A 286 -15.68 -6.09 -16.25
CA LEU A 286 -15.86 -5.84 -14.82
C LEU A 286 -16.06 -7.18 -14.09
N GLY A 287 -15.23 -7.45 -13.07
CA GLY A 287 -15.34 -8.66 -12.25
C GLY A 287 -16.07 -8.40 -10.94
N THR A 288 -15.50 -7.56 -10.10
CA THR A 288 -16.03 -7.24 -8.77
C THR A 288 -16.22 -5.75 -8.61
N VAL A 289 -17.38 -5.38 -8.09
CA VAL A 289 -17.76 -4.00 -7.79
C VAL A 289 -18.27 -3.89 -6.35
N GLN A 290 -18.26 -2.68 -5.80
CA GLN A 290 -18.82 -2.40 -4.47
C GLN A 290 -19.79 -1.24 -4.56
N PRO A 291 -21.09 -1.47 -4.30
CA PRO A 291 -22.08 -0.42 -4.20
C PRO A 291 -21.84 0.49 -2.98
N PRO A 292 -22.38 1.70 -2.98
CA PRO A 292 -22.29 2.61 -1.84
C PRO A 292 -22.82 1.96 -0.55
N GLY A 293 -21.98 1.93 0.48
CA GLY A 293 -22.35 1.34 1.76
C GLY A 293 -22.50 -0.18 1.79
N GLY A 294 -22.39 -0.84 0.65
CA GLY A 294 -22.49 -2.29 0.50
C GLY A 294 -21.15 -3.03 0.65
N LYS A 295 -21.20 -4.33 0.43
CA LYS A 295 -20.02 -5.20 0.32
C LYS A 295 -19.63 -5.36 -1.16
N ALA A 296 -18.37 -5.69 -1.41
CA ALA A 296 -17.91 -6.10 -2.72
C ALA A 296 -18.67 -7.36 -3.18
N MET A 297 -19.07 -7.38 -4.45
CA MET A 297 -19.85 -8.47 -5.06
C MET A 297 -19.49 -8.63 -6.53
N PRO A 298 -19.79 -9.79 -7.15
CA PRO A 298 -19.68 -9.95 -8.59
C PRO A 298 -20.53 -8.90 -9.31
N VAL A 299 -20.01 -8.33 -10.39
CA VAL A 299 -20.74 -7.33 -11.18
C VAL A 299 -22.05 -7.88 -11.74
N THR A 300 -22.10 -9.17 -12.05
CA THR A 300 -23.33 -9.87 -12.52
C THR A 300 -24.45 -9.83 -11.49
N ASP A 301 -24.10 -9.92 -10.20
CA ASP A 301 -25.08 -9.83 -9.11
C ASP A 301 -25.57 -8.40 -8.93
N TYR A 302 -24.66 -7.43 -9.05
CA TYR A 302 -25.01 -6.03 -9.04
C TYR A 302 -25.96 -5.68 -10.17
N ALA A 303 -25.66 -6.10 -11.41
CA ALA A 303 -26.46 -5.82 -12.60
C ALA A 303 -27.89 -6.40 -12.51
N ARG A 304 -28.08 -7.58 -11.87
CA ARG A 304 -29.42 -8.15 -11.68
C ARG A 304 -30.35 -7.31 -10.81
N GLY A 305 -29.77 -6.54 -9.87
CA GLY A 305 -30.53 -5.66 -8.99
C GLY A 305 -30.62 -4.19 -9.45
N HIS A 306 -29.94 -3.84 -10.55
CA HIS A 306 -29.77 -2.46 -11.01
C HIS A 306 -29.96 -2.41 -12.53
N ALA A 307 -31.24 -2.33 -12.96
CA ALA A 307 -31.59 -2.33 -14.38
C ALA A 307 -30.97 -1.17 -15.18
N GLU A 308 -30.62 -0.08 -14.49
CA GLU A 308 -29.88 1.06 -15.04
C GLU A 308 -28.43 0.76 -15.39
N PHE A 309 -27.88 -0.35 -14.87
CA PHE A 309 -26.51 -0.81 -15.16
C PHE A 309 -26.55 -1.87 -16.25
N GLY A 310 -26.48 -1.46 -17.49
CA GLY A 310 -26.56 -2.35 -18.66
C GLY A 310 -25.97 -1.70 -19.91
N PRO A 311 -26.09 -2.38 -21.06
CA PRO A 311 -25.59 -1.85 -22.33
C PRO A 311 -26.10 -0.44 -22.64
N GLY A 312 -25.17 0.43 -23.06
CA GLY A 312 -25.45 1.86 -23.31
C GLY A 312 -25.34 2.77 -22.07
N ALA A 313 -25.29 2.22 -20.88
CA ALA A 313 -24.91 3.01 -19.69
C ALA A 313 -23.45 3.47 -19.79
N LYS A 314 -23.09 4.53 -19.07
CA LYS A 314 -21.74 5.09 -19.12
C LYS A 314 -21.15 5.23 -17.72
N LEU A 315 -19.93 4.75 -17.58
CA LEU A 315 -19.11 4.97 -16.39
C LEU A 315 -18.22 6.21 -16.60
N LEU A 316 -18.37 7.16 -15.71
CA LEU A 316 -17.68 8.44 -15.73
C LEU A 316 -16.73 8.53 -14.52
N PRO A 317 -15.64 9.33 -14.60
CA PRO A 317 -14.83 9.62 -13.43
C PRO A 317 -15.71 10.20 -12.30
N TRP A 318 -15.54 9.68 -11.09
CA TRP A 318 -16.21 10.23 -9.91
C TRP A 318 -15.35 11.32 -9.29
N ASN A 319 -15.84 12.55 -9.30
CA ASN A 319 -15.24 13.66 -8.56
C ASN A 319 -16.17 14.00 -7.38
N PRO A 320 -15.81 13.63 -6.15
CA PRO A 320 -16.56 14.12 -4.99
C PRO A 320 -16.42 15.63 -4.90
N ALA A 321 -17.56 16.32 -4.84
CA ALA A 321 -17.62 17.76 -4.61
C ALA A 321 -17.04 18.13 -3.24
#